data_e86ee797db20bc38076fe1cd9d2c24ad
#
_entry.id   e86ee797db20bc38076fe1cd9d2c24ad
#
_cell.length_a   1.000
_cell.length_b   1.000
_cell.length_c   1.000
_cell.angle_alpha   90.00
_cell.angle_beta   90.00
_cell.angle_gamma   90.00
#
_symmetry.space_group_name_H-M   'P 1'
#
loop_
_entity.id
_entity.type
_entity.pdbx_description
1 polymer ?
#
loop_
_entity_poly.entity_id
_entity_poly.type
_entity_poly.pdbx_seq_one_letter_code
_entity_poly.pdbx_strand_id
1 'polypeptide(L)'
;MKKQWLIMGLLIMSVLAFTACGKKQEEAAKTVENAEEAVSETIGKQEEILDEFTGEMDLTGSWQDEVSKRATMDIEKAETGTYHILIHWGSSAKEASTWEISGTYDETAGMLTYDNGEYCVHTWDDEDKETISGEEITRGALMKEGDKLRWQDSKNSTDAVFVRVE
;
A
#
# COMPACT_ATOMS: atom_id res chain seq x y z
N MET A 1 -13.13 31.10 -19.02
CA MET A 1 -12.61 30.76 -20.37
C MET A 1 -12.38 29.26 -20.40
N LYS A 2 -13.23 28.57 -21.18
CA LYS A 2 -13.23 27.11 -21.29
C LYS A 2 -12.18 26.68 -22.32
N LYS A 3 -11.26 25.81 -21.99
CA LYS A 3 -10.43 25.06 -22.96
C LYS A 3 -10.77 23.58 -22.85
N GLN A 4 -11.61 23.11 -23.77
CA GLN A 4 -11.82 21.70 -24.08
C GLN A 4 -10.62 21.21 -24.89
N TRP A 5 -10.00 20.11 -24.45
CA TRP A 5 -9.07 19.34 -25.27
C TRP A 5 -9.75 18.03 -25.66
N LEU A 6 -10.11 17.98 -26.94
CA LEU A 6 -10.53 16.80 -27.67
C LEU A 6 -9.27 15.99 -28.00
N ILE A 7 -9.11 14.80 -27.44
CA ILE A 7 -8.15 13.81 -27.93
C ILE A 7 -8.91 12.79 -28.76
N MET A 8 -8.67 12.87 -30.05
CA MET A 8 -9.23 12.06 -31.10
C MET A 8 -8.47 10.72 -31.16
N GLY A 9 -9.14 9.63 -30.80
CA GLY A 9 -8.59 8.27 -30.89
C GLY A 9 -8.49 7.81 -32.33
N LEU A 10 -7.29 7.40 -32.72
CA LEU A 10 -7.01 6.81 -34.01
C LEU A 10 -7.11 5.28 -33.90
N LEU A 11 -8.19 4.72 -34.41
CA LEU A 11 -8.45 3.27 -34.48
C LEU A 11 -7.81 2.76 -35.76
N ILE A 12 -6.69 2.06 -35.67
CA ILE A 12 -6.07 1.37 -36.81
C ILE A 12 -6.59 -0.06 -36.86
N MET A 13 -7.55 -0.30 -37.75
CA MET A 13 -7.96 -1.62 -38.16
C MET A 13 -7.02 -2.12 -39.29
N SER A 14 -6.15 -3.08 -38.96
CA SER A 14 -5.37 -3.82 -39.96
C SER A 14 -6.12 -5.10 -40.30
N VAL A 15 -6.85 -5.08 -41.43
CA VAL A 15 -7.43 -6.29 -42.04
C VAL A 15 -6.37 -6.93 -42.92
N LEU A 16 -5.80 -8.05 -42.47
CA LEU A 16 -4.99 -8.93 -43.32
C LEU A 16 -5.90 -9.99 -43.95
N ALA A 17 -6.22 -9.82 -45.23
CA ALA A 17 -6.85 -10.83 -46.04
C ALA A 17 -5.81 -11.87 -46.49
N PHE A 18 -5.91 -13.10 -45.97
CA PHE A 18 -5.21 -14.25 -46.51
C PHE A 18 -6.17 -15.06 -47.36
N THR A 19 -6.04 -14.91 -48.68
CA THR A 19 -6.58 -15.85 -49.68
C THR A 19 -5.49 -16.86 -50.00
N ALA A 20 -5.63 -18.09 -49.50
CA ALA A 20 -4.89 -19.25 -50.01
C ALA A 20 -5.80 -20.46 -50.06
N CYS A 21 -5.88 -21.01 -51.25
CA CYS A 21 -6.71 -22.09 -51.70
C CYS A 21 -6.17 -23.46 -51.25
N GLY A 22 -7.07 -24.37 -50.80
CA GLY A 22 -6.93 -25.79 -51.05
C GLY A 22 -6.36 -26.69 -49.94
N LYS A 23 -7.25 -27.56 -49.41
CA LYS A 23 -6.99 -28.83 -48.72
C LYS A 23 -6.26 -28.79 -47.38
N LYS A 24 -7.04 -28.70 -46.30
CA LYS A 24 -6.88 -29.40 -45.02
C LYS A 24 -7.88 -28.82 -43.97
N GLN A 25 -9.10 -29.31 -44.03
CA GLN A 25 -10.15 -28.84 -43.12
C GLN A 25 -10.16 -29.62 -41.80
N GLU A 26 -9.39 -30.71 -41.70
CA GLU A 26 -9.38 -31.56 -40.49
C GLU A 26 -8.28 -31.21 -39.47
N GLU A 27 -7.21 -30.54 -39.91
CA GLU A 27 -6.11 -30.13 -39.01
C GLU A 27 -6.34 -28.75 -38.39
N ALA A 28 -7.18 -27.92 -39.03
CA ALA A 28 -7.54 -26.60 -38.49
C ALA A 28 -8.48 -26.67 -37.26
N ALA A 29 -9.37 -27.67 -37.23
CA ALA A 29 -10.30 -27.86 -36.12
C ALA A 29 -9.58 -28.25 -34.80
N LYS A 30 -8.56 -29.13 -34.90
CA LYS A 30 -7.75 -29.49 -33.71
C LYS A 30 -6.85 -28.38 -33.18
N THR A 31 -6.40 -27.50 -34.09
CA THR A 31 -5.55 -26.37 -33.70
C THR A 31 -6.34 -25.25 -32.98
N VAL A 32 -7.61 -25.07 -33.38
CA VAL A 32 -8.51 -24.10 -32.76
C VAL A 32 -8.94 -24.58 -31.36
N GLU A 33 -9.25 -25.89 -31.22
CA GLU A 33 -9.65 -26.46 -29.92
C GLU A 33 -8.50 -26.39 -28.90
N ASN A 34 -7.25 -26.66 -29.29
CA ASN A 34 -6.08 -26.49 -28.44
C ASN A 34 -5.75 -25.00 -28.12
N ALA A 35 -6.14 -24.07 -29.00
CA ALA A 35 -5.92 -22.65 -28.76
C ALA A 35 -6.96 -22.08 -27.78
N GLU A 36 -8.22 -22.54 -27.84
CA GLU A 36 -9.27 -22.15 -26.90
C GLU A 36 -9.00 -22.69 -25.48
N GLU A 37 -8.52 -23.95 -25.37
CA GLU A 37 -8.17 -24.55 -24.07
C GLU A 37 -6.96 -23.85 -23.45
N ALA A 38 -5.93 -23.51 -24.23
CA ALA A 38 -4.75 -22.76 -23.75
C ALA A 38 -5.10 -21.33 -23.34
N VAL A 39 -6.01 -20.66 -24.04
CA VAL A 39 -6.48 -19.32 -23.70
C VAL A 39 -7.32 -19.35 -22.42
N SER A 40 -8.20 -20.37 -22.28
CA SER A 40 -9.02 -20.52 -21.06
C SER A 40 -8.18 -20.80 -19.83
N GLU A 41 -7.13 -21.62 -19.95
CA GLU A 41 -6.21 -21.92 -18.84
C GLU A 41 -5.34 -20.71 -18.47
N THR A 42 -4.97 -19.88 -19.44
CA THR A 42 -4.21 -18.65 -19.20
C THR A 42 -5.09 -17.57 -18.56
N ILE A 43 -6.35 -17.43 -18.98
CA ILE A 43 -7.31 -16.48 -18.37
C ILE A 43 -7.64 -16.91 -16.93
N GLY A 44 -7.89 -18.20 -16.68
CA GLY A 44 -8.15 -18.71 -15.33
C GLY A 44 -6.98 -18.49 -14.38
N LYS A 45 -5.73 -18.67 -14.83
CA LYS A 45 -4.54 -18.35 -14.01
C LYS A 45 -4.33 -16.86 -13.79
N GLN A 46 -4.76 -16.02 -14.73
CA GLN A 46 -4.67 -14.57 -14.59
C GLN A 46 -5.74 -14.01 -13.64
N GLU A 47 -6.93 -14.60 -13.63
CA GLU A 47 -7.97 -14.27 -12.65
C GLU A 47 -7.60 -14.74 -11.23
N GLU A 48 -6.99 -15.93 -11.09
CA GLU A 48 -6.52 -16.43 -9.78
C GLU A 48 -5.38 -15.58 -9.21
N ILE A 49 -4.49 -15.05 -10.07
CA ILE A 49 -3.42 -14.11 -9.65
C ILE A 49 -4.00 -12.73 -9.32
N LEU A 50 -5.08 -12.29 -9.98
CA LEU A 50 -5.75 -11.02 -9.68
C LEU A 50 -6.53 -11.09 -8.36
N ASP A 51 -7.17 -12.21 -8.03
CA ASP A 51 -7.87 -12.42 -6.76
C ASP A 51 -6.89 -12.48 -5.57
N GLU A 52 -5.68 -12.99 -5.76
CA GLU A 52 -4.63 -12.99 -4.73
C GLU A 52 -4.06 -11.56 -4.51
N PHE A 53 -4.20 -10.65 -5.49
CA PHE A 53 -3.71 -9.26 -5.41
C PHE A 53 -4.79 -8.24 -5.02
N THR A 54 -6.08 -8.59 -5.08
CA THR A 54 -7.22 -7.74 -4.68
C THR A 54 -7.67 -7.96 -3.23
N GLY A 55 -6.93 -8.73 -2.44
CA GLY A 55 -7.14 -8.78 -1.00
C GLY A 55 -6.98 -7.37 -0.44
N GLU A 56 -8.07 -6.78 0.06
CA GLU A 56 -8.07 -5.51 0.77
C GLU A 56 -6.93 -5.53 1.79
N MET A 57 -5.98 -4.61 1.64
CA MET A 57 -4.78 -4.62 2.43
C MET A 57 -5.11 -4.21 3.86
N ASP A 58 -5.17 -5.18 4.74
CA ASP A 58 -5.36 -4.94 6.15
C ASP A 58 -4.03 -4.51 6.81
N LEU A 59 -3.93 -3.20 7.08
CA LEU A 59 -2.82 -2.62 7.82
C LEU A 59 -3.02 -2.72 9.34
N THR A 60 -4.24 -3.09 9.81
CA THR A 60 -4.59 -3.07 11.23
C THR A 60 -3.74 -4.03 12.06
N GLY A 61 -3.59 -3.72 13.33
CA GLY A 61 -2.84 -4.51 14.30
C GLY A 61 -1.59 -3.83 14.80
N SER A 62 -0.77 -4.60 15.52
CA SER A 62 0.43 -4.10 16.18
C SER A 62 1.68 -4.45 15.40
N TRP A 63 2.58 -3.49 15.33
CA TRP A 63 3.82 -3.56 14.58
C TRP A 63 4.99 -3.11 15.45
N GLN A 64 6.18 -3.63 15.22
CA GLN A 64 7.40 -3.25 15.94
C GLN A 64 8.52 -2.90 14.97
N ASP A 65 9.27 -1.85 15.27
CA ASP A 65 10.48 -1.50 14.52
C ASP A 65 11.43 -2.70 14.39
N GLU A 66 11.82 -3.01 13.16
CA GLU A 66 12.58 -4.21 12.84
C GLU A 66 13.99 -4.20 13.45
N VAL A 67 14.61 -3.03 13.53
CA VAL A 67 16.03 -2.88 13.86
C VAL A 67 16.26 -2.68 15.35
N SER A 68 15.75 -1.59 15.90
CA SER A 68 16.02 -1.22 17.29
C SER A 68 15.08 -1.89 18.29
N LYS A 69 13.90 -2.33 17.86
CA LYS A 69 12.81 -2.85 18.68
C LYS A 69 12.27 -1.84 19.71
N ARG A 70 12.59 -0.55 19.53
CA ARG A 70 12.23 0.52 20.48
C ARG A 70 10.97 1.28 20.10
N ALA A 71 10.51 1.11 18.85
CA ALA A 71 9.27 1.68 18.41
C ALA A 71 8.21 0.59 18.23
N THR A 72 6.98 0.91 18.65
CA THR A 72 5.76 0.16 18.34
C THR A 72 4.82 1.05 17.54
N MET A 73 4.01 0.44 16.69
CA MET A 73 2.99 1.11 15.92
C MET A 73 1.70 0.29 16.04
N ASP A 74 0.63 0.91 16.48
CA ASP A 74 -0.70 0.32 16.53
C ASP A 74 -1.58 0.99 15.48
N ILE A 75 -2.25 0.19 14.66
CA ILE A 75 -3.07 0.65 13.54
C ILE A 75 -4.49 0.13 13.71
N GLU A 76 -5.44 1.05 13.72
CA GLU A 76 -6.87 0.77 13.73
C GLU A 76 -7.53 1.35 12.47
N LYS A 77 -8.57 0.68 11.95
CA LYS A 77 -9.36 1.15 10.82
C LYS A 77 -10.77 1.50 11.29
N ALA A 78 -11.16 2.76 11.11
CA ALA A 78 -12.53 3.20 11.38
C ALA A 78 -13.51 2.71 10.30
N GLU A 79 -14.80 2.69 10.60
CA GLU A 79 -15.87 2.33 9.65
C GLU A 79 -15.87 3.20 8.39
N THR A 80 -15.35 4.42 8.46
CA THR A 80 -15.19 5.36 7.34
C THR A 80 -14.07 4.98 6.38
N GLY A 81 -13.26 3.95 6.69
CA GLY A 81 -12.07 3.58 5.94
C GLY A 81 -10.82 4.39 6.29
N THR A 82 -10.92 5.31 7.24
CA THR A 82 -9.77 6.06 7.78
C THR A 82 -8.98 5.17 8.73
N TYR A 83 -7.65 5.19 8.60
CA TYR A 83 -6.74 4.56 9.54
C TYR A 83 -6.33 5.55 10.62
N HIS A 84 -6.32 5.09 11.87
CA HIS A 84 -5.75 5.77 13.02
C HIS A 84 -4.49 5.00 13.42
N ILE A 85 -3.37 5.70 13.53
CA ILE A 85 -2.05 5.12 13.75
C ILE A 85 -1.44 5.82 14.95
N LEU A 86 -1.08 5.04 15.97
CA LEU A 86 -0.32 5.49 17.12
C LEU A 86 1.07 4.86 17.07
N ILE A 87 2.10 5.70 17.01
CA ILE A 87 3.50 5.26 17.09
C ILE A 87 4.09 5.73 18.41
N HIS A 88 4.70 4.81 19.13
CA HIS A 88 5.44 5.10 20.36
C HIS A 88 6.90 4.70 20.18
N TRP A 89 7.82 5.63 20.41
CA TRP A 89 9.27 5.41 20.28
C TRP A 89 9.99 5.71 21.60
N GLY A 90 10.49 4.67 22.27
CA GLY A 90 11.27 4.80 23.49
C GLY A 90 12.68 5.36 23.22
N SER A 91 12.98 6.58 23.65
CA SER A 91 14.30 7.19 23.55
C SER A 91 15.22 6.78 24.70
N SER A 92 14.69 6.71 25.91
CA SER A 92 15.39 6.26 27.12
C SER A 92 14.44 5.65 28.14
N ALA A 93 14.91 5.33 29.34
CA ALA A 93 14.03 4.90 30.44
C ALA A 93 13.10 6.01 30.94
N LYS A 94 13.38 7.28 30.61
CA LYS A 94 12.66 8.46 31.08
C LYS A 94 12.20 9.38 29.95
N GLU A 95 12.27 8.91 28.70
CA GLU A 95 11.87 9.69 27.53
C GLU A 95 11.33 8.80 26.44
N ALA A 96 10.20 9.19 25.87
CA ALA A 96 9.61 8.61 24.68
C ALA A 96 9.03 9.70 23.79
N SER A 97 8.84 9.35 22.53
CA SER A 97 8.11 10.18 21.55
C SER A 97 6.89 9.43 21.06
N THR A 98 5.82 10.17 20.77
CA THR A 98 4.61 9.63 20.16
C THR A 98 4.25 10.40 18.90
N TRP A 99 3.62 9.68 17.96
CA TRP A 99 2.96 10.26 16.79
C TRP A 99 1.54 9.70 16.73
N GLU A 100 0.57 10.59 16.64
CA GLU A 100 -0.83 10.25 16.33
C GLU A 100 -1.13 10.69 14.91
N ILE A 101 -1.50 9.74 14.05
CA ILE A 101 -1.68 9.95 12.61
C ILE A 101 -3.07 9.48 12.22
N SER A 102 -3.73 10.25 11.34
CA SER A 102 -4.95 9.82 10.69
C SER A 102 -4.82 9.98 9.18
N GLY A 103 -5.26 8.98 8.42
CA GLY A 103 -5.18 9.02 6.97
C GLY A 103 -5.95 7.89 6.28
N THR A 104 -6.03 8.00 4.96
CA THR A 104 -6.65 6.97 4.11
C THR A 104 -5.56 6.33 3.27
N TYR A 105 -5.61 5.00 3.16
CA TYR A 105 -4.68 4.26 2.31
C TYR A 105 -5.10 4.37 0.85
N ASP A 106 -4.18 4.75 -0.02
CA ASP A 106 -4.34 4.73 -1.47
C ASP A 106 -3.81 3.39 -2.01
N GLU A 107 -4.70 2.50 -2.39
CA GLU A 107 -4.36 1.17 -2.93
C GLU A 107 -3.59 1.27 -4.24
N THR A 108 -3.86 2.30 -5.06
CA THR A 108 -3.17 2.50 -6.34
C THR A 108 -1.72 2.93 -6.12
N ALA A 109 -1.50 3.81 -5.16
CA ALA A 109 -0.16 4.29 -4.79
C ALA A 109 0.57 3.33 -3.85
N GLY A 110 -0.14 2.39 -3.21
CA GLY A 110 0.42 1.47 -2.23
C GLY A 110 0.87 2.14 -0.92
N MET A 111 0.28 3.28 -0.58
CA MET A 111 0.69 4.07 0.59
C MET A 111 -0.45 4.85 1.23
N LEU A 112 -0.26 5.19 2.50
CA LEU A 112 -1.00 6.20 3.22
C LEU A 112 -0.09 7.41 3.40
N THR A 113 -0.53 8.60 2.95
CA THR A 113 0.16 9.86 3.22
C THR A 113 -0.62 10.68 4.23
N TYR A 114 0.09 11.47 5.03
CA TYR A 114 -0.51 12.36 6.03
C TYR A 114 0.24 13.69 6.13
N ASP A 115 -0.47 14.74 6.54
CA ASP A 115 0.06 16.06 6.81
C ASP A 115 -0.46 16.65 8.14
N ASN A 116 -1.07 15.78 8.95
CA ASN A 116 -1.76 16.07 10.20
C ASN A 116 -1.25 15.22 11.38
N GLY A 117 -0.05 14.62 11.26
CA GLY A 117 0.52 13.84 12.34
C GLY A 117 0.86 14.71 13.53
N GLU A 118 0.37 14.36 14.71
CA GLU A 118 0.68 15.05 15.96
C GLU A 118 1.86 14.36 16.64
N TYR A 119 2.96 15.09 16.81
CA TYR A 119 4.18 14.62 17.49
C TYR A 119 4.29 15.21 18.86
N CYS A 120 4.57 14.37 19.87
CA CYS A 120 4.83 14.78 21.25
C CYS A 120 6.05 14.07 21.84
N VAL A 121 6.71 14.72 22.80
CA VAL A 121 7.76 14.14 23.63
C VAL A 121 7.23 14.00 25.06
N HIS A 122 7.36 12.80 25.61
CA HIS A 122 7.02 12.42 26.95
C HIS A 122 8.29 12.27 27.76
N THR A 123 8.38 12.95 28.91
CA THR A 123 9.51 12.82 29.84
C THR A 123 9.00 12.52 31.25
N TRP A 124 9.70 11.66 31.98
CA TRP A 124 9.37 11.29 33.37
C TRP A 124 10.51 11.72 34.29
N ASP A 125 10.16 12.39 35.36
CA ASP A 125 11.11 12.77 36.42
C ASP A 125 11.44 11.59 37.35
N ASP A 126 12.19 11.86 38.42
CA ASP A 126 12.57 10.84 39.40
C ASP A 126 11.40 10.36 40.29
N GLU A 127 10.27 11.06 40.27
CA GLU A 127 9.03 10.74 40.97
C GLU A 127 7.99 10.10 40.03
N ASP A 128 8.41 9.69 38.80
CA ASP A 128 7.57 9.14 37.73
C ASP A 128 6.46 10.09 37.25
N LYS A 129 6.65 11.40 37.47
CA LYS A 129 5.72 12.39 36.96
C LYS A 129 5.99 12.69 35.49
N GLU A 130 4.95 12.52 34.66
CA GLU A 130 5.01 12.78 33.24
C GLU A 130 4.91 14.29 32.94
N THR A 131 5.68 14.69 31.94
CA THR A 131 5.58 15.98 31.27
C THR A 131 5.54 15.76 29.77
N ILE A 132 4.52 16.33 29.10
CA ILE A 132 4.37 16.29 27.64
C ILE A 132 4.81 17.63 27.09
N SER A 133 5.59 17.60 26.03
CA SER A 133 6.14 18.78 25.37
C SER A 133 6.38 18.53 23.88
N GLY A 134 6.75 19.56 23.13
CA GLY A 134 7.13 19.46 21.74
C GLY A 134 5.98 19.08 20.83
N GLU A 135 4.76 19.54 21.12
CA GLU A 135 3.60 19.39 20.25
C GLU A 135 3.86 20.05 18.89
N GLU A 136 4.03 19.24 17.87
CA GLU A 136 4.31 19.67 16.50
C GLU A 136 3.46 18.89 15.50
N ILE A 137 3.02 19.56 14.43
CA ILE A 137 2.37 18.88 13.32
C ILE A 137 3.45 18.37 12.36
N THR A 138 3.37 17.08 12.05
CA THR A 138 4.29 16.41 11.14
C THR A 138 3.56 15.91 9.88
N ARG A 139 4.35 15.53 8.90
CA ARG A 139 3.88 14.94 7.64
C ARG A 139 4.76 13.76 7.26
N GLY A 140 4.16 12.82 6.56
CA GLY A 140 4.91 11.63 6.17
C GLY A 140 4.09 10.65 5.33
N ALA A 141 4.60 9.43 5.28
CA ALA A 141 3.97 8.34 4.56
C ALA A 141 4.21 7.01 5.26
N LEU A 142 3.21 6.13 5.15
CA LEU A 142 3.30 4.73 5.50
C LEU A 142 3.13 3.90 4.24
N MET A 143 4.13 3.10 3.89
CA MET A 143 4.18 2.31 2.66
C MET A 143 4.25 0.83 3.00
N LYS A 144 3.56 -0.01 2.24
CA LYS A 144 3.73 -1.45 2.37
C LYS A 144 4.91 -1.95 1.52
N GLU A 145 5.79 -2.72 2.15
CA GLU A 145 6.92 -3.40 1.51
C GLU A 145 6.85 -4.91 1.78
N GLY A 146 6.07 -5.64 0.97
CA GLY A 146 5.80 -7.05 1.22
C GLY A 146 4.94 -7.27 2.48
N ASP A 147 5.46 -7.98 3.47
CA ASP A 147 4.87 -8.22 4.78
C ASP A 147 5.25 -7.19 5.85
N LYS A 148 5.98 -6.13 5.45
CA LYS A 148 6.47 -5.05 6.32
C LYS A 148 5.81 -3.71 5.99
N LEU A 149 5.93 -2.77 6.92
CA LEU A 149 5.55 -1.38 6.73
C LEU A 149 6.78 -0.49 6.84
N ARG A 150 7.01 0.36 5.85
CA ARG A 150 8.01 1.42 5.92
C ARG A 150 7.33 2.72 6.26
N TRP A 151 7.79 3.38 7.32
CA TRP A 151 7.28 4.65 7.77
C TRP A 151 8.35 5.73 7.62
N GLN A 152 7.96 6.84 6.98
CA GLN A 152 8.79 8.03 6.81
C GLN A 152 8.06 9.23 7.39
N ASP A 153 8.76 10.03 8.19
CA ASP A 153 8.23 11.24 8.82
C ASP A 153 9.21 12.40 8.73
N SER A 154 8.68 13.62 8.61
CA SER A 154 9.46 14.87 8.53
C SER A 154 10.20 15.18 9.82
N LYS A 155 9.71 14.69 10.96
CA LYS A 155 10.37 14.88 12.26
C LYS A 155 11.65 14.06 12.32
N ASN A 156 12.77 14.74 12.51
CA ASN A 156 14.10 14.16 12.57
C ASN A 156 14.51 13.35 11.31
N SER A 157 13.82 13.56 10.19
CA SER A 157 13.99 12.76 8.95
C SER A 157 13.88 11.26 9.23
N THR A 158 12.89 10.88 10.03
CA THR A 158 12.66 9.49 10.44
C THR A 158 12.36 8.61 9.22
N ASP A 159 13.01 7.46 9.16
CA ASP A 159 12.78 6.40 8.16
C ASP A 159 12.97 5.05 8.86
N ALA A 160 11.90 4.32 9.08
CA ALA A 160 11.90 3.08 9.84
C ALA A 160 11.04 2.00 9.18
N VAL A 161 11.44 0.74 9.36
CA VAL A 161 10.72 -0.43 8.87
C VAL A 161 10.14 -1.18 10.07
N PHE A 162 8.85 -1.52 9.98
CA PHE A 162 8.11 -2.23 11.00
C PHE A 162 7.71 -3.62 10.51
N VAL A 163 7.78 -4.59 11.41
CA VAL A 163 7.29 -5.95 11.21
C VAL A 163 6.09 -6.19 12.11
N ARG A 164 5.15 -7.04 11.65
CA ARG A 164 3.95 -7.37 12.43
C ARG A 164 4.34 -8.12 13.71
N VAL A 165 3.70 -7.79 14.81
CA VAL A 165 3.81 -8.53 16.09
C VAL A 165 2.69 -9.58 16.10
N GLU A 166 3.05 -10.85 16.34
CA GLU A 166 2.12 -11.98 16.51
C GLU A 166 1.47 -11.99 17.91
#